data_35107e56d3d6f51d3618fbfc409082ce
#
_entry.id   35107e56d3d6f51d3618fbfc409082ce
#
_cell.length_a   1.000
_cell.length_b   1.000
_cell.length_c   1.000
_cell.angle_alpha   90.00
_cell.angle_beta   90.00
_cell.angle_gamma   90.00
#
_symmetry.space_group_name_H-M   'P 1'
#
loop_
_entity.id
_entity.type
_entity.pdbx_description
1 polymer ?
#
loop_
_entity_poly.entity_id
_entity_poly.type
_entity_poly.pdbx_seq_one_letter_code
_entity_poly.pdbx_strand_id
1 'polypeptide(L)'
;MKGVKVQKLVLDGHGSYLGMEKGCFLVKDKEGNTERYPLFEKEIGEVVLKSGNAVSTGALASMAFWDIDVLFFTQRGRPVAMLKSFDDDSHVKTRICQYEALKNGKGLHIAKQLVLAKLEGQNSVLEKHGLKPHDYKFRFLIERMEFDRLELARNRLNSIEGKFSEAYFRQILRLLPERLRPEGRKTFKAYDGVNNIFNLAYEFLSWKVHRAVVRAKNMVSDALAEASSVNTNDHLAEHL
;
A
#
# COMPACT_ATOMS: atom_id res chain seq x y z
N MET A 1 8.65 25.39 -15.71
CA MET A 1 7.23 25.06 -15.49
C MET A 1 7.03 24.95 -13.99
N LYS A 2 6.22 25.82 -13.36
CA LYS A 2 5.87 25.70 -11.94
C LYS A 2 4.97 24.48 -11.80
N GLY A 3 5.37 23.48 -11.05
CA GLY A 3 4.57 22.29 -10.80
C GLY A 3 3.24 22.71 -10.17
N VAL A 4 2.14 22.36 -10.82
CA VAL A 4 0.80 22.60 -10.31
C VAL A 4 0.62 21.75 -9.08
N LYS A 5 0.22 22.36 -7.98
CA LYS A 5 0.07 21.67 -6.69
C LYS A 5 -1.25 20.92 -6.70
N VAL A 6 -1.20 19.61 -6.95
CA VAL A 6 -2.38 18.73 -6.91
C VAL A 6 -3.00 18.78 -5.53
N GLN A 7 -4.26 19.22 -5.47
CA GLN A 7 -5.01 19.37 -4.22
C GLN A 7 -5.71 18.06 -3.87
N LYS A 8 -5.69 17.71 -2.58
CA LYS A 8 -6.41 16.57 -2.03
C LYS A 8 -7.69 17.07 -1.33
N LEU A 9 -8.84 16.54 -1.73
CA LEU A 9 -10.12 16.80 -1.09
C LEU A 9 -10.44 15.66 -0.11
N VAL A 10 -10.67 15.97 1.15
CA VAL A 10 -10.94 14.97 2.19
C VAL A 10 -12.28 15.25 2.84
N LEU A 11 -13.23 14.31 2.70
CA LEU A 11 -14.48 14.30 3.44
C LEU A 11 -14.32 13.39 4.67
N ASP A 12 -13.83 13.98 5.75
CA ASP A 12 -13.51 13.29 7.00
C ASP A 12 -14.67 13.31 8.00
N GLY A 13 -15.52 14.34 7.93
CA GLY A 13 -16.69 14.52 8.78
C GLY A 13 -17.77 13.47 8.49
N HIS A 14 -18.67 13.24 9.45
CA HIS A 14 -19.87 12.42 9.27
C HIS A 14 -21.02 13.33 8.79
N GLY A 15 -21.79 12.90 7.78
CA GLY A 15 -22.95 13.63 7.29
C GLY A 15 -22.64 14.71 6.24
N SER A 16 -21.43 14.74 5.68
CA SER A 16 -21.10 15.60 4.55
C SER A 16 -21.64 15.05 3.24
N TYR A 17 -21.91 15.95 2.31
CA TYR A 17 -22.39 15.62 0.97
C TYR A 17 -21.44 16.17 -0.09
N LEU A 18 -21.07 15.35 -1.06
CA LEU A 18 -20.32 15.73 -2.24
C LEU A 18 -21.18 15.60 -3.49
N GLY A 19 -21.45 16.70 -4.13
CA GLY A 19 -22.20 16.78 -5.38
C GLY A 19 -21.44 17.47 -6.49
N MET A 20 -22.12 17.64 -7.61
CA MET A 20 -21.63 18.42 -8.74
C MET A 20 -22.70 19.41 -9.18
N GLU A 21 -22.32 20.66 -9.33
CA GLU A 21 -23.18 21.74 -9.76
C GLU A 21 -22.40 22.72 -10.64
N LYS A 22 -22.90 22.99 -11.86
CA LYS A 22 -22.34 24.00 -12.79
C LYS A 22 -20.82 23.88 -13.01
N GLY A 23 -20.31 22.65 -13.19
CA GLY A 23 -18.87 22.41 -13.43
C GLY A 23 -17.98 22.52 -12.18
N CYS A 24 -18.58 22.57 -10.98
CA CYS A 24 -17.87 22.59 -9.71
C CYS A 24 -18.24 21.37 -8.88
N PHE A 25 -17.29 20.83 -8.15
CA PHE A 25 -17.61 19.96 -7.02
C PHE A 25 -18.13 20.80 -5.88
N LEU A 26 -19.24 20.38 -5.33
CA LEU A 26 -19.95 21.03 -4.23
C LEU A 26 -19.84 20.16 -2.99
N VAL A 27 -19.16 20.64 -1.97
CA VAL A 27 -19.08 19.99 -0.67
C VAL A 27 -19.99 20.71 0.30
N LYS A 28 -20.95 19.98 0.87
CA LYS A 28 -21.78 20.48 1.97
C LYS A 28 -21.39 19.74 3.24
N ASP A 29 -21.13 20.47 4.30
CA ASP A 29 -20.93 19.86 5.63
C ASP A 29 -22.28 19.55 6.31
N LYS A 30 -22.23 18.91 7.48
CA LYS A 30 -23.41 18.58 8.27
C LYS A 30 -24.18 19.83 8.79
N GLU A 31 -23.51 20.99 8.80
CA GLU A 31 -24.05 22.27 9.27
C GLU A 31 -24.69 23.06 8.13
N GLY A 32 -24.57 22.58 6.89
CA GLY A 32 -25.11 23.20 5.68
C GLY A 32 -24.16 24.20 5.03
N ASN A 33 -22.96 24.40 5.56
CA ASN A 33 -21.96 25.22 4.90
C ASN A 33 -21.56 24.57 3.58
N THR A 34 -21.35 25.39 2.56
CA THR A 34 -21.10 24.91 1.21
C THR A 34 -19.79 25.46 0.69
N GLU A 35 -18.89 24.56 0.30
CA GLU A 35 -17.67 24.89 -0.44
C GLU A 35 -17.77 24.44 -1.90
N ARG A 36 -17.24 25.27 -2.81
CA ARG A 36 -17.20 24.98 -4.25
C ARG A 36 -15.77 24.84 -4.73
N TYR A 37 -15.52 23.77 -5.50
CA TYR A 37 -14.23 23.47 -6.09
C TYR A 37 -14.40 23.41 -7.61
N PRO A 38 -14.04 24.49 -8.33
CA PRO A 38 -14.08 24.50 -9.79
C PRO A 38 -13.13 23.45 -10.37
N LEU A 39 -13.61 22.63 -11.31
CA LEU A 39 -12.85 21.54 -11.94
C LEU A 39 -11.58 22.01 -12.65
N PHE A 40 -11.59 23.25 -13.17
CA PHE A 40 -10.52 23.79 -14.04
C PHE A 40 -9.59 24.77 -13.32
N GLU A 41 -9.94 25.24 -12.14
CA GLU A 41 -9.13 26.22 -11.40
C GLU A 41 -8.26 25.58 -10.32
N LYS A 42 -8.68 24.43 -9.80
CA LYS A 42 -7.93 23.68 -8.78
C LYS A 42 -7.77 22.25 -9.26
N GLU A 43 -6.55 21.84 -9.50
CA GLU A 43 -6.26 20.44 -9.82
C GLU A 43 -6.49 19.56 -8.60
N ILE A 44 -7.70 19.03 -8.49
CA ILE A 44 -8.01 17.98 -7.53
C ILE A 44 -7.52 16.66 -8.15
N GLY A 45 -6.49 16.06 -7.58
CA GLY A 45 -5.99 14.77 -8.04
C GLY A 45 -6.45 13.60 -7.19
N GLU A 46 -7.04 13.88 -6.03
CA GLU A 46 -7.46 12.83 -5.09
C GLU A 46 -8.64 13.30 -4.24
N VAL A 47 -9.63 12.43 -4.12
CA VAL A 47 -10.76 12.61 -3.21
C VAL A 47 -10.80 11.45 -2.22
N VAL A 48 -10.83 11.75 -0.94
CA VAL A 48 -10.96 10.76 0.14
C VAL A 48 -12.33 10.85 0.77
N LEU A 49 -13.05 9.75 0.75
CA LEU A 49 -14.40 9.63 1.28
C LEU A 49 -14.42 8.65 2.44
N LYS A 50 -14.73 9.12 3.64
CA LYS A 50 -15.03 8.23 4.77
C LYS A 50 -16.49 7.81 4.77
N SER A 51 -16.76 6.61 5.29
CA SER A 51 -18.13 6.11 5.49
C SER A 51 -18.95 7.12 6.31
N GLY A 52 -20.24 7.22 6.01
CA GLY A 52 -21.14 8.18 6.68
C GLY A 52 -21.28 9.51 5.95
N ASN A 53 -20.63 9.66 4.80
CA ASN A 53 -20.82 10.75 3.85
C ASN A 53 -21.63 10.29 2.65
N ALA A 54 -22.34 11.20 2.02
CA ALA A 54 -23.10 10.96 0.78
C ALA A 54 -22.36 11.57 -0.41
N VAL A 55 -22.43 10.88 -1.56
CA VAL A 55 -21.85 11.37 -2.81
C VAL A 55 -22.82 11.16 -3.94
N SER A 56 -23.01 12.17 -4.80
CA SER A 56 -23.83 11.99 -5.99
C SER A 56 -23.11 11.13 -7.04
N THR A 57 -23.89 10.33 -7.77
CA THR A 57 -23.37 9.54 -8.90
C THR A 57 -22.76 10.41 -10.00
N GLY A 58 -23.31 11.62 -10.22
CA GLY A 58 -22.75 12.59 -11.15
C GLY A 58 -21.36 13.08 -10.74
N ALA A 59 -21.12 13.30 -9.44
CA ALA A 59 -19.79 13.65 -8.94
C ALA A 59 -18.81 12.49 -9.12
N LEU A 60 -19.22 11.25 -8.81
CA LEU A 60 -18.39 10.06 -9.00
C LEU A 60 -18.05 9.85 -10.49
N ALA A 61 -19.04 9.95 -11.38
CA ALA A 61 -18.80 9.82 -12.81
C ALA A 61 -17.84 10.88 -13.36
N SER A 62 -17.98 12.14 -12.90
CA SER A 62 -17.07 13.22 -13.29
C SER A 62 -15.67 12.99 -12.75
N MET A 63 -15.49 12.51 -11.51
CA MET A 63 -14.18 12.17 -10.97
C MET A 63 -13.52 11.06 -11.81
N ALA A 64 -14.26 10.00 -12.13
CA ALA A 64 -13.76 8.93 -12.98
C ALA A 64 -13.35 9.44 -14.37
N PHE A 65 -14.18 10.28 -15.00
CA PHE A 65 -13.91 10.85 -16.32
C PHE A 65 -12.62 11.70 -16.34
N TRP A 66 -12.38 12.47 -15.28
CA TRP A 66 -11.19 13.35 -15.16
C TRP A 66 -10.00 12.67 -14.50
N ASP A 67 -10.01 11.34 -14.37
CA ASP A 67 -8.93 10.54 -13.74
C ASP A 67 -8.57 11.02 -12.32
N ILE A 68 -9.58 11.48 -11.58
CA ILE A 68 -9.45 11.87 -10.18
C ILE A 68 -9.59 10.62 -9.33
N ASP A 69 -8.56 10.29 -8.57
CA ASP A 69 -8.58 9.15 -7.65
C ASP A 69 -9.63 9.34 -6.54
N VAL A 70 -10.59 8.43 -6.42
CA VAL A 70 -11.55 8.43 -5.32
C VAL A 70 -11.32 7.24 -4.41
N LEU A 71 -10.99 7.52 -3.18
CA LEU A 71 -10.64 6.53 -2.17
C LEU A 71 -11.73 6.45 -1.11
N PHE A 72 -12.25 5.25 -0.87
CA PHE A 72 -13.27 4.99 0.14
C PHE A 72 -12.62 4.40 1.40
N PHE A 73 -12.95 4.98 2.54
CA PHE A 73 -12.45 4.55 3.85
C PHE A 73 -13.60 4.21 4.80
N THR A 74 -13.36 3.29 5.72
CA THR A 74 -14.22 3.12 6.88
C THR A 74 -14.12 4.33 7.81
N GLN A 75 -15.03 4.47 8.78
CA GLN A 75 -14.93 5.48 9.84
C GLN A 75 -13.60 5.39 10.61
N ARG A 76 -13.08 4.19 10.79
CA ARG A 76 -11.80 3.94 11.48
C ARG A 76 -10.56 4.21 10.61
N GLY A 77 -10.73 4.72 9.39
CA GLY A 77 -9.63 5.06 8.48
C GLY A 77 -9.04 3.88 7.70
N ARG A 78 -9.69 2.71 7.70
CA ARG A 78 -9.26 1.57 6.87
C ARG A 78 -9.72 1.78 5.42
N PRO A 79 -8.83 1.68 4.41
CA PRO A 79 -9.23 1.73 3.00
C PRO A 79 -10.10 0.52 2.65
N VAL A 80 -11.14 0.75 1.84
CA VAL A 80 -12.13 -0.27 1.44
C VAL A 80 -12.20 -0.44 -0.06
N ALA A 81 -12.20 0.67 -0.81
CA ALA A 81 -12.39 0.66 -2.25
C ALA A 81 -11.76 1.88 -2.92
N MET A 82 -11.64 1.79 -4.23
CA MET A 82 -11.20 2.87 -5.11
C MET A 82 -12.09 2.90 -6.34
N LEU A 83 -12.51 4.10 -6.76
CA LEU A 83 -13.20 4.29 -8.03
C LEU A 83 -12.18 4.44 -9.15
N LYS A 84 -12.43 3.79 -10.27
CA LYS A 84 -11.66 3.90 -11.50
C LYS A 84 -12.57 4.13 -12.71
N SER A 85 -12.02 4.78 -13.75
CA SER A 85 -12.66 4.89 -15.05
C SER A 85 -12.69 3.55 -15.79
N PHE A 86 -13.70 3.36 -16.66
CA PHE A 86 -13.74 2.24 -17.60
C PHE A 86 -12.74 2.38 -18.76
N ASP A 87 -12.26 3.60 -19.05
CA ASP A 87 -11.27 3.85 -20.10
C ASP A 87 -9.88 3.25 -19.79
N ASP A 88 -9.75 2.53 -18.67
CA ASP A 88 -8.54 1.82 -18.24
C ASP A 88 -8.28 0.51 -19.03
N ASP A 89 -8.97 0.28 -20.14
CA ASP A 89 -8.78 -0.89 -21.01
C ASP A 89 -7.47 -0.89 -21.82
N SER A 90 -6.67 0.20 -21.72
CA SER A 90 -5.39 0.33 -22.44
C SER A 90 -4.30 -0.65 -21.98
N HIS A 91 -4.57 -1.57 -21.01
CA HIS A 91 -3.54 -2.33 -20.31
C HIS A 91 -3.56 -3.84 -20.53
N VAL A 92 -4.29 -4.33 -21.54
CA VAL A 92 -4.26 -5.75 -21.90
C VAL A 92 -2.83 -6.24 -22.15
N LYS A 93 -1.99 -5.42 -22.80
CA LYS A 93 -0.57 -5.76 -23.00
C LYS A 93 0.19 -5.84 -21.69
N THR A 94 -0.03 -4.90 -20.76
CA THR A 94 0.62 -4.91 -19.44
C THR A 94 0.22 -6.16 -18.66
N ARG A 95 -1.06 -6.52 -18.65
CA ARG A 95 -1.55 -7.74 -17.99
C ARG A 95 -0.92 -9.01 -18.58
N ILE A 96 -0.89 -9.10 -19.92
CA ILE A 96 -0.23 -10.22 -20.61
C ILE A 96 1.24 -10.29 -20.20
N CYS A 97 1.98 -9.17 -20.23
CA CYS A 97 3.38 -9.11 -19.83
C CYS A 97 3.59 -9.50 -18.36
N GLN A 98 2.67 -9.17 -17.46
CA GLN A 98 2.73 -9.59 -16.06
C GLN A 98 2.57 -11.11 -15.92
N TYR A 99 1.58 -11.72 -16.60
CA TYR A 99 1.45 -13.19 -16.63
C TYR A 99 2.66 -13.90 -17.26
N GLU A 100 3.22 -13.32 -18.31
CA GLU A 100 4.46 -13.84 -18.91
C GLU A 100 5.66 -13.72 -17.98
N ALA A 101 5.73 -12.64 -17.19
CA ALA A 101 6.81 -12.42 -16.22
C ALA A 101 6.85 -13.51 -15.14
N LEU A 102 5.69 -14.10 -14.80
CA LEU A 102 5.63 -15.24 -13.88
C LEU A 102 6.24 -16.53 -14.49
N LYS A 103 6.25 -16.65 -15.83
CA LYS A 103 6.72 -17.83 -16.55
C LYS A 103 8.18 -17.73 -17.01
N ASN A 104 8.67 -16.54 -17.29
CA ASN A 104 9.96 -16.30 -17.94
C ASN A 104 11.07 -15.83 -16.99
N GLY A 105 10.87 -15.95 -15.68
CA GLY A 105 11.85 -15.57 -14.66
C GLY A 105 11.96 -14.06 -14.36
N LYS A 106 11.31 -13.17 -15.13
CA LYS A 106 11.31 -11.73 -14.87
C LYS A 106 10.65 -11.41 -13.51
N GLY A 107 9.57 -12.09 -13.18
CA GLY A 107 8.90 -11.93 -11.87
C GLY A 107 9.86 -12.28 -10.73
N LEU A 108 10.60 -13.37 -10.82
CA LEU A 108 11.62 -13.72 -9.82
C LEU A 108 12.73 -12.67 -9.76
N HIS A 109 13.18 -12.15 -10.89
CA HIS A 109 14.20 -11.08 -10.90
C HIS A 109 13.72 -9.85 -10.14
N ILE A 110 12.49 -9.39 -10.41
CA ILE A 110 11.88 -8.24 -9.70
C ILE A 110 11.76 -8.54 -8.20
N ALA A 111 11.27 -9.73 -7.84
CA ALA A 111 11.14 -10.14 -6.44
C ALA A 111 12.51 -10.15 -5.71
N LYS A 112 13.56 -10.65 -6.35
CA LYS A 112 14.93 -10.58 -5.81
C LYS A 112 15.35 -9.15 -5.53
N GLN A 113 15.14 -8.23 -6.48
CA GLN A 113 15.52 -6.82 -6.33
C GLN A 113 14.75 -6.16 -5.18
N LEU A 114 13.46 -6.44 -5.03
CA LEU A 114 12.65 -5.91 -3.93
C LEU A 114 13.13 -6.41 -2.57
N VAL A 115 13.43 -7.70 -2.44
CA VAL A 115 13.95 -8.26 -1.18
C VAL A 115 15.34 -7.72 -0.88
N LEU A 116 16.22 -7.61 -1.86
CA LEU A 116 17.55 -7.00 -1.70
C LEU A 116 17.43 -5.56 -1.20
N ALA A 117 16.64 -4.73 -1.87
CA ALA A 117 16.43 -3.34 -1.49
C ALA A 117 15.85 -3.20 -0.06
N LYS A 118 14.93 -4.10 0.32
CA LYS A 118 14.39 -4.14 1.68
C LYS A 118 15.48 -4.43 2.72
N LEU A 119 16.28 -5.46 2.51
CA LEU A 119 17.33 -5.86 3.46
C LEU A 119 18.47 -4.84 3.54
N GLU A 120 18.82 -4.22 2.43
CA GLU A 120 19.78 -3.11 2.39
C GLU A 120 19.24 -1.87 3.12
N GLY A 121 17.95 -1.55 2.93
CA GLY A 121 17.29 -0.48 3.69
C GLY A 121 17.27 -0.77 5.19
N GLN A 122 17.04 -2.02 5.59
CA GLN A 122 17.14 -2.43 7.00
C GLN A 122 18.57 -2.23 7.54
N ASN A 123 19.60 -2.60 6.78
CA ASN A 123 21.01 -2.36 7.17
C ASN A 123 21.31 -0.87 7.34
N SER A 124 20.86 -0.05 6.40
CA SER A 124 21.03 1.42 6.51
C SER A 124 20.41 1.99 7.79
N VAL A 125 19.24 1.48 8.18
CA VAL A 125 18.59 1.88 9.44
C VAL A 125 19.38 1.39 10.65
N LEU A 126 19.84 0.14 10.66
CA LEU A 126 20.67 -0.40 11.76
C LEU A 126 21.94 0.43 11.95
N GLU A 127 22.67 0.70 10.86
CA GLU A 127 23.91 1.51 10.87
C GLU A 127 23.65 2.92 11.38
N LYS A 128 22.57 3.57 10.90
CA LYS A 128 22.19 4.91 11.36
C LYS A 128 21.98 5.00 12.87
N HIS A 129 21.53 3.92 13.48
CA HIS A 129 21.29 3.84 14.93
C HIS A 129 22.42 3.18 15.70
N GLY A 130 23.60 2.96 15.09
CA GLY A 130 24.76 2.34 15.73
C GLY A 130 24.54 0.86 16.09
N LEU A 131 23.59 0.20 15.44
CA LEU A 131 23.30 -1.22 15.60
C LEU A 131 24.09 -2.04 14.59
N LYS A 132 24.26 -3.34 14.88
CA LYS A 132 25.01 -4.24 14.00
C LYS A 132 24.21 -4.54 12.74
N PRO A 133 24.70 -4.19 11.53
CA PRO A 133 24.01 -4.53 10.29
C PRO A 133 23.99 -6.05 10.07
N HIS A 134 23.08 -6.50 9.23
CA HIS A 134 23.08 -7.88 8.78
C HIS A 134 24.35 -8.22 7.98
N ASP A 135 24.82 -9.45 8.09
CA ASP A 135 25.86 -9.96 7.21
C ASP A 135 25.35 -9.95 5.75
N TYR A 136 26.11 -9.35 4.85
CA TYR A 136 25.79 -9.23 3.42
C TYR A 136 25.69 -10.58 2.68
N LYS A 137 25.84 -11.72 3.35
CA LYS A 137 25.55 -13.06 2.81
C LYS A 137 24.17 -13.21 2.21
N PHE A 138 23.17 -12.44 2.68
CA PHE A 138 21.85 -12.44 2.07
C PHE A 138 21.89 -12.07 0.58
N ARG A 139 22.75 -11.14 0.19
CA ARG A 139 22.92 -10.73 -1.22
C ARG A 139 23.34 -11.92 -2.05
N PHE A 140 24.38 -12.64 -1.63
CA PHE A 140 24.84 -13.84 -2.30
C PHE A 140 23.78 -14.94 -2.38
N LEU A 141 23.02 -15.16 -1.28
CA LEU A 141 21.95 -16.17 -1.25
C LEU A 141 20.81 -15.83 -2.22
N ILE A 142 20.47 -14.55 -2.36
CA ILE A 142 19.39 -14.09 -3.24
C ILE A 142 19.86 -14.06 -4.71
N GLU A 143 21.03 -13.52 -4.99
CA GLU A 143 21.54 -13.38 -6.35
C GLU A 143 21.73 -14.74 -7.04
N ARG A 144 22.25 -15.74 -6.34
CA ARG A 144 22.47 -17.09 -6.84
C ARG A 144 21.23 -17.97 -6.94
N MET A 145 20.07 -17.46 -6.51
CA MET A 145 18.83 -18.21 -6.61
C MET A 145 18.42 -18.35 -8.07
N GLU A 146 18.31 -19.58 -8.53
CA GLU A 146 17.87 -19.90 -9.89
C GLU A 146 16.35 -20.01 -9.96
N PHE A 147 15.80 -19.77 -11.16
CA PHE A 147 14.40 -19.96 -11.45
C PHE A 147 14.18 -21.43 -11.85
N ASP A 148 13.83 -22.22 -10.87
CA ASP A 148 13.47 -23.63 -11.07
C ASP A 148 11.95 -23.79 -11.12
N ARG A 149 11.30 -23.45 -9.99
CA ARG A 149 9.84 -23.37 -9.85
C ARG A 149 9.49 -22.10 -9.10
N LEU A 150 8.50 -21.35 -9.60
CA LEU A 150 8.10 -20.07 -9.02
C LEU A 150 7.79 -20.20 -7.50
N GLU A 151 7.04 -21.24 -7.13
CA GLU A 151 6.67 -21.49 -5.74
C GLU A 151 7.89 -21.77 -4.84
N LEU A 152 8.82 -22.59 -5.28
CA LEU A 152 10.05 -22.89 -4.53
C LEU A 152 10.91 -21.63 -4.37
N ALA A 153 11.06 -20.85 -5.44
CA ALA A 153 11.80 -19.60 -5.42
C ALA A 153 11.16 -18.59 -4.46
N ARG A 154 9.82 -18.47 -4.48
CA ARG A 154 9.04 -17.65 -3.56
C ARG A 154 9.28 -18.05 -2.11
N ASN A 155 9.13 -19.32 -1.79
CA ASN A 155 9.31 -19.84 -0.44
C ASN A 155 10.74 -19.60 0.09
N ARG A 156 11.75 -19.76 -0.77
CA ARG A 156 13.14 -19.44 -0.42
C ARG A 156 13.35 -17.94 -0.15
N LEU A 157 12.82 -17.06 -1.02
CA LEU A 157 12.90 -15.61 -0.82
C LEU A 157 12.23 -15.19 0.49
N ASN A 158 11.04 -15.70 0.74
CA ASN A 158 10.30 -15.43 1.99
C ASN A 158 11.08 -15.92 3.21
N SER A 159 11.68 -17.11 3.15
CA SER A 159 12.49 -17.65 4.25
C SER A 159 13.72 -16.79 4.54
N ILE A 160 14.41 -16.30 3.49
CA ILE A 160 15.58 -15.42 3.65
C ILE A 160 15.12 -14.09 4.24
N GLU A 161 14.11 -13.46 3.63
CA GLU A 161 13.56 -12.19 4.08
C GLU A 161 13.08 -12.25 5.53
N GLY A 162 12.32 -13.29 5.89
CA GLY A 162 11.80 -13.48 7.23
C GLY A 162 12.90 -13.58 8.30
N LYS A 163 13.94 -14.37 8.06
CA LYS A 163 15.08 -14.51 8.99
C LYS A 163 15.81 -13.19 9.25
N PHE A 164 16.08 -12.43 8.19
CA PHE A 164 16.78 -11.16 8.32
C PHE A 164 15.87 -10.09 8.92
N SER A 165 14.59 -10.04 8.55
CA SER A 165 13.63 -9.12 9.15
C SER A 165 13.38 -9.41 10.63
N GLU A 166 13.34 -10.67 11.06
CA GLU A 166 13.27 -11.03 12.48
C GLU A 166 14.48 -10.50 13.25
N ALA A 167 15.69 -10.73 12.73
CA ALA A 167 16.91 -10.22 13.33
C ALA A 167 16.95 -8.69 13.40
N TYR A 168 16.46 -8.01 12.36
CA TYR A 168 16.29 -6.56 12.31
C TYR A 168 15.39 -6.06 13.42
N PHE A 169 14.15 -6.58 13.52
CA PHE A 169 13.22 -6.14 14.54
C PHE A 169 13.71 -6.45 15.95
N ARG A 170 14.39 -7.55 16.17
CA ARG A 170 15.02 -7.88 17.47
C ARG A 170 15.99 -6.78 17.91
N GLN A 171 16.73 -6.17 16.98
CA GLN A 171 17.64 -5.07 17.30
C GLN A 171 16.90 -3.74 17.47
N ILE A 172 15.99 -3.38 16.55
CA ILE A 172 15.23 -2.13 16.59
C ILE A 172 14.39 -2.02 17.87
N LEU A 173 13.76 -3.10 18.29
CA LEU A 173 12.95 -3.11 19.51
C LEU A 173 13.80 -2.85 20.78
N ARG A 174 15.09 -3.12 20.75
CA ARG A 174 16.00 -2.79 21.88
C ARG A 174 16.26 -1.29 22.06
N LEU A 175 16.00 -0.48 21.03
CA LEU A 175 16.07 0.99 21.13
C LEU A 175 14.93 1.58 21.96
N LEU A 176 13.88 0.81 22.19
CA LEU A 176 12.73 1.25 22.96
C LEU A 176 13.01 1.13 24.47
N PRO A 177 12.46 2.04 25.28
CA PRO A 177 12.44 1.90 26.74
C PRO A 177 11.87 0.52 27.13
N GLU A 178 12.44 -0.11 28.14
CA GLU A 178 12.09 -1.47 28.54
C GLU A 178 10.59 -1.65 28.80
N ARG A 179 9.95 -0.67 29.44
CA ARG A 179 8.49 -0.65 29.72
C ARG A 179 7.60 -0.68 28.49
N LEU A 180 8.12 -0.29 27.30
CA LEU A 180 7.36 -0.23 26.04
C LEU A 180 7.80 -1.34 25.07
N ARG A 181 8.83 -2.10 25.41
CA ARG A 181 9.42 -3.10 24.53
C ARG A 181 8.58 -4.35 24.48
N PRO A 182 7.97 -4.70 23.31
CA PRO A 182 7.31 -5.98 23.16
C PRO A 182 8.33 -7.12 23.08
N GLU A 183 7.89 -8.34 23.33
CA GLU A 183 8.72 -9.55 23.21
C GLU A 183 9.28 -9.75 21.79
N GLY A 184 8.53 -9.28 20.77
CA GLY A 184 8.93 -9.38 19.37
C GLY A 184 7.96 -8.66 18.44
N ARG A 185 8.25 -8.71 17.14
CA ARG A 185 7.38 -8.16 16.10
C ARG A 185 6.15 -9.06 15.89
N LYS A 186 4.96 -8.50 16.09
CA LYS A 186 3.67 -9.18 15.85
C LYS A 186 2.87 -8.41 14.80
N THR A 187 2.51 -9.08 13.71
CA THR A 187 1.71 -8.50 12.62
C THR A 187 0.22 -8.75 12.84
N PHE A 188 -0.13 -9.87 13.44
CA PHE A 188 -1.49 -10.28 13.72
C PHE A 188 -1.75 -10.32 15.23
N LYS A 189 -2.97 -9.94 15.67
CA LYS A 189 -3.36 -9.90 17.09
C LYS A 189 -2.32 -9.20 17.98
N ALA A 190 -1.78 -8.09 17.49
CA ALA A 190 -0.89 -7.27 18.31
C ALA A 190 -1.72 -6.49 19.32
N TYR A 191 -1.50 -6.77 20.60
CA TYR A 191 -2.21 -6.11 21.71
C TYR A 191 -1.34 -5.02 22.37
N ASP A 192 -0.09 -4.83 21.92
CA ASP A 192 0.81 -3.81 22.38
C ASP A 192 0.83 -2.60 21.45
N GLY A 193 1.04 -1.41 22.01
CA GLY A 193 1.01 -0.16 21.26
C GLY A 193 2.11 -0.06 20.20
N VAL A 194 3.29 -0.63 20.45
CA VAL A 194 4.44 -0.56 19.54
C VAL A 194 4.15 -1.35 18.26
N ASN A 195 3.72 -2.60 18.38
CA ASN A 195 3.37 -3.39 17.21
C ASN A 195 2.17 -2.81 16.45
N ASN A 196 1.21 -2.19 17.15
CA ASN A 196 0.10 -1.49 16.50
C ASN A 196 0.59 -0.29 15.69
N ILE A 197 1.56 0.49 16.18
CA ILE A 197 2.17 1.59 15.41
C ILE A 197 2.90 1.06 14.18
N PHE A 198 3.68 -0.01 14.32
CA PHE A 198 4.34 -0.64 13.16
C PHE A 198 3.30 -1.15 12.15
N ASN A 199 2.24 -1.84 12.59
CA ASN A 199 1.20 -2.35 11.71
C ASN A 199 0.53 -1.20 10.94
N LEU A 200 0.19 -0.11 11.63
CA LEU A 200 -0.39 1.08 11.02
C LEU A 200 0.56 1.70 9.98
N ALA A 201 1.84 1.84 10.30
CA ALA A 201 2.84 2.39 9.38
C ALA A 201 2.98 1.51 8.12
N TYR A 202 3.02 0.19 8.27
CA TYR A 202 3.06 -0.74 7.15
C TYR A 202 1.75 -0.71 6.33
N GLU A 203 0.60 -0.56 6.95
CA GLU A 203 -0.68 -0.42 6.25
C GLU A 203 -0.70 0.86 5.39
N PHE A 204 -0.22 1.99 5.93
CA PHE A 204 -0.07 3.23 5.16
C PHE A 204 0.93 3.09 4.00
N LEU A 205 2.05 2.41 4.21
CA LEU A 205 3.03 2.16 3.16
C LEU A 205 2.43 1.27 2.07
N SER A 206 1.80 0.17 2.45
CA SER A 206 1.13 -0.75 1.53
C SER A 206 0.09 -0.02 0.68
N TRP A 207 -0.69 0.87 1.30
CA TRP A 207 -1.66 1.69 0.60
C TRP A 207 -1.02 2.66 -0.41
N LYS A 208 0.09 3.30 -0.04
CA LYS A 208 0.83 4.17 -0.97
C LYS A 208 1.39 3.38 -2.16
N VAL A 209 1.95 2.20 -1.90
CA VAL A 209 2.46 1.31 -2.95
C VAL A 209 1.33 0.83 -3.85
N HIS A 210 0.22 0.34 -3.27
CA HIS A 210 -0.97 -0.07 -4.01
C HIS A 210 -1.43 1.04 -4.96
N ARG A 211 -1.56 2.26 -4.45
CA ARG A 211 -1.96 3.42 -5.24
C ARG A 211 -0.97 3.75 -6.35
N ALA A 212 0.33 3.67 -6.09
CA ALA A 212 1.36 3.90 -7.10
C ALA A 212 1.29 2.83 -8.22
N VAL A 213 1.09 1.56 -7.84
CA VAL A 213 0.95 0.45 -8.81
C VAL A 213 -0.33 0.62 -9.64
N VAL A 214 -1.44 1.01 -9.02
CA VAL A 214 -2.69 1.30 -9.73
C VAL A 214 -2.53 2.46 -10.70
N ARG A 215 -1.89 3.56 -10.28
CA ARG A 215 -1.59 4.71 -11.16
C ARG A 215 -0.65 4.37 -12.30
N ALA A 216 0.32 3.50 -12.05
CA ALA A 216 1.16 2.94 -13.11
C ALA A 216 0.40 1.96 -14.01
N LYS A 217 -0.92 1.78 -13.77
CA LYS A 217 -1.82 0.96 -14.56
C LYS A 217 -1.40 -0.52 -14.63
N ASN A 218 -0.84 -1.03 -13.56
CA ASN A 218 -0.48 -2.43 -13.42
C ASN A 218 -1.58 -3.21 -12.68
N MET A 219 -1.67 -4.51 -12.91
CA MET A 219 -2.55 -5.38 -12.11
C MET A 219 -2.05 -5.45 -10.67
N VAL A 220 -2.94 -5.11 -9.74
CA VAL A 220 -2.60 -5.03 -8.31
C VAL A 220 -2.96 -6.33 -7.58
N SER A 221 -3.95 -7.07 -8.09
CA SER A 221 -4.60 -8.17 -7.38
C SER A 221 -3.65 -9.29 -6.93
N ASP A 222 -2.64 -9.61 -7.75
CA ASP A 222 -1.83 -10.79 -7.47
C ASP A 222 -0.51 -10.47 -6.74
N ALA A 223 0.10 -9.33 -7.00
CA ALA A 223 1.39 -8.99 -6.40
C ALA A 223 1.31 -8.51 -4.93
N LEU A 224 0.24 -7.82 -4.55
CA LEU A 224 0.05 -7.31 -3.19
C LEU A 224 -0.75 -8.27 -2.30
N ALA A 225 -1.71 -9.01 -2.86
CA ALA A 225 -2.38 -10.10 -2.15
C ALA A 225 -1.37 -11.16 -1.72
N GLU A 226 -0.41 -11.47 -2.57
CA GLU A 226 0.68 -12.39 -2.26
C GLU A 226 1.68 -11.83 -1.25
N ALA A 227 2.00 -10.54 -1.30
CA ALA A 227 2.88 -9.91 -0.31
C ALA A 227 2.21 -9.79 1.08
N SER A 228 0.88 -9.67 1.14
CA SER A 228 0.12 -9.62 2.39
C SER A 228 -0.30 -10.99 2.90
N SER A 229 -0.50 -11.99 2.03
CA SER A 229 -0.87 -13.37 2.40
C SER A 229 0.28 -14.18 3.00
N VAL A 230 1.51 -13.72 2.86
CA VAL A 230 2.68 -14.31 3.57
C VAL A 230 2.53 -14.23 5.09
N ASN A 231 1.69 -13.32 5.58
CA ASN A 231 1.40 -13.18 7.01
C ASN A 231 0.03 -13.76 7.46
N THR A 232 -0.78 -14.31 6.56
CA THR A 232 -2.15 -14.76 6.89
C THR A 232 -2.43 -16.24 6.65
N ASN A 233 -1.50 -16.99 6.05
CA ASN A 233 -1.76 -18.40 5.68
C ASN A 233 -1.64 -19.43 6.79
N ASP A 234 -1.40 -19.03 8.06
CA ASP A 234 -1.38 -19.99 9.17
C ASP A 234 -2.76 -20.26 9.83
N HIS A 235 -3.83 -19.59 9.37
CA HIS A 235 -5.14 -19.70 10.06
C HIS A 235 -6.35 -20.07 9.20
N LEU A 236 -6.18 -20.45 7.94
CA LEU A 236 -7.30 -20.93 7.11
C LEU A 236 -7.43 -22.47 7.08
N ALA A 237 -6.55 -23.19 7.77
CA ALA A 237 -6.57 -24.66 7.82
C ALA A 237 -7.34 -25.24 9.04
N GLU A 238 -7.89 -24.42 9.94
CA GLU A 238 -8.57 -24.92 11.15
C GLU A 238 -10.12 -24.78 11.13
N HIS A 239 -10.71 -24.33 10.03
CA HIS A 239 -12.18 -24.20 9.91
C HIS A 239 -12.71 -24.66 8.55
N LEU A 240 -12.32 -25.87 8.10
CA LEU A 240 -13.10 -26.69 7.16
C LEU A 240 -13.22 -28.10 7.68
#